data_b6091f32e61e15c56ca6aca955acba37
#
_entry.id   b6091f32e61e15c56ca6aca955acba37
#
_cell.length_a   1.000
_cell.length_b   1.000
_cell.length_c   1.000
_cell.angle_alpha   90.00
_cell.angle_beta   90.00
_cell.angle_gamma   90.00
#
_symmetry.space_group_name_H-M   'P 1'
#
loop_
_entity.id
_entity.type
_entity.pdbx_description
1 polymer ?
#
loop_
_entity_poly.entity_id
_entity_poly.type
_entity_poly.pdbx_seq_one_letter_code
_entity_poly.pdbx_strand_id
1 'polypeptide(L)'
;MKKIWFFLTILLAYFHGLSQNIIIDCITSKQASDCYSAIEINPVNKLLFNCSPQGFGSQLEIKNNSPKSIFFFEKEHNTIWLKFNCPYDALMCFDIIPIDTTYDFDFLLFKNEENDFCKNLNYNHEKPVRSNISRNNLKNKSITGLNINAKKKYIPSGIQPMYSKALKVNKSENYFLVIDNVYGGESGFSLQFSYYKEKNIKGKIMDKNTNSAIYSNIIIESANSGEQIAESQSDSVTGEFNLDYKAIINEDYYLITESKNYFFSETLINTISKTDTFSTNLEIKVPKLKKNENLKLHNLNFYGDSYEYLPTAIPSLNRLLSLMQNNSTLKILIEGHTNGCPGGIEYSQMLSEQRAKTIKDFLIKNGVKKQRLVSKGFNCSKMLYPNMETNSDWEKMMNRRVEILVLDF
;
A
#
# COMPACT_ATOMS: atom_id res chain seq x y z
N MET A 1 4.68 25.08 56.45
CA MET A 1 3.80 24.71 55.31
C MET A 1 4.64 24.79 54.05
N LYS A 2 5.12 23.61 53.57
CA LYS A 2 5.90 23.49 52.34
C LYS A 2 4.94 23.12 51.20
N LYS A 3 4.79 24.01 50.19
CA LYS A 3 4.06 23.72 48.96
C LYS A 3 4.93 22.86 48.07
N ILE A 4 4.47 21.63 47.80
CA ILE A 4 5.05 20.73 46.83
C ILE A 4 4.38 21.05 45.48
N TRP A 5 5.20 21.51 44.52
CA TRP A 5 4.80 21.68 43.12
C TRP A 5 5.01 20.36 42.39
N PHE A 6 3.92 19.74 41.94
CA PHE A 6 3.96 18.62 41.03
C PHE A 6 4.18 19.17 39.61
N PHE A 7 5.36 18.95 39.05
CA PHE A 7 5.60 19.13 37.62
C PHE A 7 5.06 17.91 36.90
N LEU A 8 3.95 18.09 36.18
CA LEU A 8 3.39 17.10 35.25
C LEU A 8 4.19 17.21 33.94
N THR A 9 5.19 16.37 33.74
CA THR A 9 5.89 16.23 32.47
C THR A 9 4.98 15.49 31.51
N ILE A 10 4.36 16.21 30.56
CA ILE A 10 3.65 15.64 29.43
C ILE A 10 4.69 15.08 28.49
N LEU A 11 4.82 13.76 28.49
CA LEU A 11 5.61 13.00 27.52
C LEU A 11 4.82 13.03 26.20
N LEU A 12 5.17 13.95 25.29
CA LEU A 12 4.70 13.92 23.90
C LEU A 12 5.37 12.73 23.20
N ALA A 13 4.70 11.58 23.26
CA ALA A 13 5.03 10.46 22.40
C ALA A 13 4.67 10.82 20.96
N TYR A 14 5.68 10.98 20.12
CA TYR A 14 5.53 11.00 18.68
C TYR A 14 5.07 9.60 18.21
N PHE A 15 3.77 9.39 18.20
CA PHE A 15 3.19 8.24 17.53
C PHE A 15 3.23 8.50 16.02
N HIS A 16 4.17 7.87 15.33
CA HIS A 16 4.04 7.62 13.90
C HIS A 16 2.79 6.77 13.74
N GLY A 17 1.84 7.25 12.93
CA GLY A 17 0.52 6.65 12.81
C GLY A 17 0.56 5.26 12.21
N LEU A 18 0.74 4.25 13.06
CA LEU A 18 0.35 2.90 12.74
C LEU A 18 -1.18 2.89 12.66
N SER A 19 -1.73 2.57 11.48
CA SER A 19 -3.14 2.30 11.31
C SER A 19 -3.56 1.24 12.34
N GLN A 20 -4.29 1.66 13.38
CA GLN A 20 -4.79 0.73 14.38
C GLN A 20 -6.00 0.01 13.81
N ASN A 21 -6.03 -1.31 13.97
CA ASN A 21 -7.24 -2.08 13.71
C ASN A 21 -8.25 -1.77 14.83
N ILE A 22 -9.36 -1.15 14.49
CA ILE A 22 -10.47 -0.93 15.42
C ILE A 22 -11.47 -2.05 15.21
N ILE A 23 -11.77 -2.77 16.28
CA ILE A 23 -12.76 -3.86 16.26
C ILE A 23 -14.11 -3.30 16.69
N ILE A 24 -15.14 -3.51 15.87
CA ILE A 24 -16.53 -3.19 16.16
C ILE A 24 -17.25 -4.50 16.48
N ASP A 25 -17.79 -4.58 17.68
CA ASP A 25 -18.46 -5.78 18.14
C ASP A 25 -19.86 -5.97 17.55
N CYS A 26 -20.44 -7.14 17.73
CA CYS A 26 -21.73 -7.52 17.16
C CYS A 26 -22.91 -6.72 17.75
N ILE A 27 -22.83 -6.29 18.99
CA ILE A 27 -23.90 -5.53 19.65
C ILE A 27 -23.97 -4.13 19.05
N THR A 28 -22.82 -3.47 18.96
CA THR A 28 -22.67 -2.15 18.33
C THR A 28 -23.14 -2.17 16.87
N SER A 29 -22.76 -3.21 16.10
CA SER A 29 -23.20 -3.36 14.71
C SER A 29 -24.73 -3.48 14.59
N LYS A 30 -25.38 -4.24 15.46
CA LYS A 30 -26.85 -4.42 15.46
C LYS A 30 -27.62 -3.14 15.83
N GLN A 31 -27.04 -2.27 16.65
CA GLN A 31 -27.65 -1.02 17.05
C GLN A 31 -27.62 0.05 15.95
N ALA A 32 -26.78 -0.11 14.92
CA ALA A 32 -26.56 0.84 13.85
C ALA A 32 -27.33 0.50 12.58
N SER A 33 -28.44 -0.21 12.67
CA SER A 33 -29.25 -0.57 11.49
C SER A 33 -30.17 0.56 10.99
N ASP A 34 -30.35 1.61 11.75
CA ASP A 34 -31.12 2.79 11.37
C ASP A 34 -30.19 4.01 11.17
N CYS A 35 -30.54 4.91 10.26
CA CYS A 35 -29.78 6.12 9.95
C CYS A 35 -29.47 6.99 11.18
N TYR A 36 -30.46 7.17 12.07
CA TYR A 36 -30.29 7.97 13.29
C TYR A 36 -29.35 7.35 14.32
N SER A 37 -29.11 6.04 14.23
CA SER A 37 -28.18 5.30 15.09
C SER A 37 -26.84 5.00 14.42
N ALA A 38 -26.54 5.68 13.30
CA ALA A 38 -25.30 5.48 12.55
C ALA A 38 -24.05 5.60 13.42
N ILE A 39 -23.16 4.62 13.33
CA ILE A 39 -21.87 4.64 14.04
C ILE A 39 -20.97 5.71 13.45
N GLU A 40 -20.42 6.57 14.29
CA GLU A 40 -19.38 7.50 13.89
C GLU A 40 -18.03 6.77 13.81
N ILE A 41 -17.41 6.80 12.64
CA ILE A 41 -16.15 6.12 12.38
C ILE A 41 -15.05 7.12 12.02
N ASN A 42 -13.80 6.74 12.33
CA ASN A 42 -12.63 7.45 11.84
C ASN A 42 -12.10 6.75 10.57
N PRO A 43 -12.25 7.34 9.38
CA PRO A 43 -11.95 6.69 8.11
C PRO A 43 -10.46 6.66 7.76
N VAL A 44 -9.54 6.87 8.72
CA VAL A 44 -8.10 6.62 8.57
C VAL A 44 -7.67 5.28 9.16
N ASN A 45 -8.54 4.64 9.94
CA ASN A 45 -8.28 3.36 10.55
C ASN A 45 -8.83 2.21 9.69
N LYS A 46 -8.24 1.03 9.84
CA LYS A 46 -8.86 -0.20 9.36
C LYS A 46 -9.88 -0.66 10.39
N LEU A 47 -11.13 -0.78 9.97
CA LEU A 47 -12.24 -1.21 10.82
C LEU A 47 -12.52 -2.69 10.57
N LEU A 48 -12.65 -3.46 11.63
CA LEU A 48 -13.02 -4.87 11.59
C LEU A 48 -14.37 -5.04 12.30
N PHE A 49 -15.37 -5.41 11.55
CA PHE A 49 -16.70 -5.78 12.07
C PHE A 49 -16.73 -7.28 12.28
N ASN A 50 -16.85 -7.72 13.53
CA ASN A 50 -16.84 -9.15 13.88
C ASN A 50 -18.08 -9.90 13.38
N CYS A 51 -19.17 -9.18 13.14
CA CYS A 51 -20.41 -9.75 12.61
C CYS A 51 -20.94 -8.94 11.45
N SER A 52 -21.65 -9.60 10.55
CA SER A 52 -22.48 -8.93 9.56
C SER A 52 -23.64 -8.19 10.22
N PRO A 53 -24.13 -7.11 9.59
CA PRO A 53 -25.42 -6.53 9.91
C PRO A 53 -26.52 -7.59 9.89
N GLN A 54 -27.52 -7.44 10.77
CA GLN A 54 -28.69 -8.34 10.84
C GLN A 54 -29.96 -7.54 10.96
N GLY A 55 -30.85 -7.66 9.95
CA GLY A 55 -32.07 -6.88 9.86
C GLY A 55 -31.82 -5.44 9.41
N PHE A 56 -32.88 -4.68 9.31
CA PHE A 56 -32.90 -3.29 8.80
C PHE A 56 -33.27 -2.25 9.86
N GLY A 57 -33.20 -2.64 11.14
CA GLY A 57 -33.54 -1.75 12.26
C GLY A 57 -35.03 -1.61 12.52
N SER A 58 -35.43 -0.42 12.99
CA SER A 58 -36.81 -0.06 13.32
C SER A 58 -37.54 0.62 12.17
N GLN A 59 -36.82 1.14 11.17
CA GLN A 59 -37.35 1.87 10.04
C GLN A 59 -36.73 1.38 8.72
N LEU A 60 -37.49 1.45 7.63
CA LEU A 60 -36.97 1.29 6.28
C LEU A 60 -36.67 2.67 5.73
N GLU A 61 -35.43 3.08 5.77
CA GLU A 61 -35.00 4.37 5.23
C GLU A 61 -34.95 4.35 3.71
N ILE A 62 -34.49 3.25 3.12
CA ILE A 62 -34.35 3.11 1.68
C ILE A 62 -35.52 2.34 1.12
N LYS A 63 -36.51 3.09 0.68
CA LYS A 63 -37.73 2.55 0.07
C LYS A 63 -37.59 2.59 -1.45
N ASN A 64 -36.99 1.56 -2.02
CA ASN A 64 -36.96 1.45 -3.47
C ASN A 64 -38.11 0.58 -3.95
N ASN A 65 -39.06 1.18 -4.60
CA ASN A 65 -40.21 0.49 -5.19
C ASN A 65 -39.93 0.00 -6.63
N SER A 66 -38.73 0.21 -7.16
CA SER A 66 -38.38 -0.17 -8.51
C SER A 66 -37.29 -1.25 -8.54
N PRO A 67 -37.60 -2.48 -8.95
CA PRO A 67 -36.60 -3.56 -9.09
C PRO A 67 -35.54 -3.25 -10.17
N LYS A 68 -35.68 -2.14 -10.89
CA LYS A 68 -34.73 -1.67 -11.93
C LYS A 68 -33.92 -0.47 -11.50
N SER A 69 -33.93 -0.10 -10.21
CA SER A 69 -33.06 1.00 -9.74
C SER A 69 -31.59 0.68 -10.03
N ILE A 70 -30.88 1.67 -10.51
CA ILE A 70 -29.42 1.60 -10.69
C ILE A 70 -28.68 2.26 -9.52
N PHE A 71 -29.39 2.81 -8.53
CA PHE A 71 -28.82 3.62 -7.43
C PHE A 71 -29.01 2.96 -6.08
N PHE A 72 -30.18 2.35 -5.82
CA PHE A 72 -30.61 1.90 -4.50
C PHE A 72 -30.73 0.39 -4.47
N PHE A 73 -30.65 -0.20 -3.28
CA PHE A 73 -31.09 -1.55 -3.00
C PHE A 73 -32.54 -1.77 -3.46
N GLU A 74 -32.88 -2.98 -3.83
CA GLU A 74 -34.29 -3.35 -4.04
C GLU A 74 -35.09 -3.12 -2.76
N LYS A 75 -34.49 -3.51 -1.63
CA LYS A 75 -34.93 -3.25 -0.25
C LYS A 75 -33.73 -3.38 0.69
N GLU A 76 -33.85 -2.84 1.88
CA GLU A 76 -32.91 -3.13 2.96
C GLU A 76 -33.11 -4.56 3.47
N HIS A 77 -32.03 -5.33 3.60
CA HIS A 77 -32.04 -6.69 4.12
C HIS A 77 -31.38 -6.75 5.49
N ASN A 78 -30.08 -6.47 5.53
CA ASN A 78 -29.26 -6.50 6.74
C ASN A 78 -28.29 -5.32 6.67
N THR A 79 -28.75 -4.16 7.14
CA THR A 79 -28.04 -2.89 6.97
C THR A 79 -27.29 -2.46 8.20
N ILE A 80 -26.15 -1.81 7.97
CA ILE A 80 -25.43 -1.02 8.95
C ILE A 80 -25.20 0.39 8.41
N TRP A 81 -25.44 1.40 9.22
CA TRP A 81 -25.22 2.79 8.91
C TRP A 81 -23.97 3.30 9.60
N LEU A 82 -23.07 3.89 8.82
CA LEU A 82 -21.84 4.51 9.28
C LEU A 82 -21.83 5.97 8.87
N LYS A 83 -21.31 6.85 9.75
CA LYS A 83 -21.10 8.26 9.43
C LYS A 83 -19.66 8.66 9.70
N PHE A 84 -19.13 9.56 8.87
CA PHE A 84 -17.76 10.04 9.01
C PHE A 84 -17.52 11.37 8.35
N ASN A 85 -16.46 12.06 8.81
CA ASN A 85 -15.94 13.27 8.21
C ASN A 85 -14.70 12.93 7.39
N CYS A 86 -14.59 13.47 6.18
CA CYS A 86 -13.39 13.29 5.38
C CYS A 86 -12.20 14.01 6.00
N PRO A 87 -11.07 13.31 6.21
CA PRO A 87 -9.87 13.91 6.82
C PRO A 87 -9.04 14.75 5.84
N TYR A 88 -9.23 14.58 4.52
CA TYR A 88 -8.37 15.12 3.47
C TYR A 88 -9.15 15.65 2.27
N ASP A 89 -8.56 16.64 1.56
CA ASP A 89 -8.91 16.97 0.17
C ASP A 89 -8.24 15.95 -0.74
N ALA A 90 -9.02 14.99 -1.31
CA ALA A 90 -8.48 13.81 -1.97
C ALA A 90 -9.48 13.14 -2.93
N LEU A 91 -9.00 12.10 -3.61
CA LEU A 91 -9.85 11.07 -4.20
C LEU A 91 -9.99 9.94 -3.18
N MET A 92 -11.19 9.79 -2.61
CA MET A 92 -11.51 8.76 -1.64
C MET A 92 -11.86 7.45 -2.33
N CYS A 93 -11.23 6.38 -1.87
CA CYS A 93 -11.56 4.98 -2.14
C CYS A 93 -11.82 4.25 -0.83
N PHE A 94 -12.49 3.10 -0.90
CA PHE A 94 -12.58 2.16 0.22
C PHE A 94 -12.86 0.75 -0.29
N ASP A 95 -12.47 -0.23 0.52
CA ASP A 95 -12.74 -1.63 0.33
C ASP A 95 -13.63 -2.16 1.46
N ILE A 96 -14.72 -2.83 1.10
CA ILE A 96 -15.52 -3.69 1.96
C ILE A 96 -15.08 -5.11 1.67
N ILE A 97 -14.41 -5.74 2.63
CA ILE A 97 -13.76 -7.05 2.45
C ILE A 97 -14.49 -8.06 3.34
N PRO A 98 -15.31 -8.95 2.79
CA PRO A 98 -15.98 -9.97 3.59
C PRO A 98 -14.96 -10.94 4.19
N ILE A 99 -15.19 -11.39 5.44
CA ILE A 99 -14.40 -12.48 6.04
C ILE A 99 -14.76 -13.80 5.37
N ASP A 100 -16.05 -14.04 5.13
CA ASP A 100 -16.53 -15.13 4.31
C ASP A 100 -16.82 -14.62 2.89
N THR A 101 -16.06 -15.10 1.93
CA THR A 101 -16.14 -14.65 0.53
C THR A 101 -17.43 -15.04 -0.19
N THR A 102 -18.28 -15.85 0.42
CA THR A 102 -19.60 -16.19 -0.12
C THR A 102 -20.64 -15.10 0.12
N TYR A 103 -20.36 -14.15 1.03
CA TYR A 103 -21.26 -13.05 1.33
C TYR A 103 -21.27 -12.00 0.24
N ASP A 104 -22.44 -11.38 0.07
CA ASP A 104 -22.73 -10.37 -0.92
C ASP A 104 -23.05 -9.05 -0.22
N PHE A 105 -22.10 -8.12 -0.28
CA PHE A 105 -22.23 -6.80 0.31
C PHE A 105 -22.52 -5.76 -0.75
N ASP A 106 -23.65 -5.10 -0.61
CA ASP A 106 -24.01 -3.89 -1.35
C ASP A 106 -23.71 -2.65 -0.53
N PHE A 107 -23.51 -1.50 -1.18
CA PHE A 107 -23.36 -0.24 -0.45
C PHE A 107 -23.99 0.95 -1.16
N LEU A 108 -24.39 1.94 -0.35
CA LEU A 108 -24.77 3.29 -0.77
C LEU A 108 -23.94 4.30 0.01
N LEU A 109 -23.38 5.28 -0.67
CA LEU A 109 -22.63 6.39 -0.07
C LEU A 109 -23.38 7.68 -0.34
N PHE A 110 -23.74 8.40 0.71
CA PHE A 110 -24.43 9.69 0.65
C PHE A 110 -23.52 10.81 1.17
N LYS A 111 -23.60 11.98 0.56
CA LYS A 111 -23.01 13.18 1.12
C LYS A 111 -24.05 13.87 2.01
N ASN A 112 -23.67 14.18 3.23
CA ASN A 112 -24.54 14.92 4.14
C ASN A 112 -24.28 16.42 3.99
N GLU A 113 -25.20 17.12 3.35
CA GLU A 113 -25.14 18.58 3.14
C GLU A 113 -26.12 19.32 4.04
N GLU A 114 -27.04 18.63 4.75
CA GLU A 114 -28.13 19.18 5.50
C GLU A 114 -28.18 18.71 6.96
N ASN A 115 -28.78 19.52 7.83
CA ASN A 115 -28.91 19.20 9.27
C ASN A 115 -29.85 18.01 9.57
N ASP A 116 -30.76 17.67 8.65
CA ASP A 116 -31.78 16.63 8.85
C ASP A 116 -31.71 15.51 7.80
N PHE A 117 -30.49 15.04 7.46
CA PHE A 117 -30.25 14.05 6.43
C PHE A 117 -31.15 12.80 6.56
N CYS A 118 -31.22 12.17 7.75
CA CYS A 118 -32.02 10.96 7.94
C CYS A 118 -33.52 11.20 7.73
N LYS A 119 -34.02 12.37 8.08
CA LYS A 119 -35.41 12.73 7.82
C LYS A 119 -35.67 12.92 6.31
N ASN A 120 -34.77 13.59 5.61
CA ASN A 120 -34.93 13.87 4.17
C ASN A 120 -34.80 12.58 3.35
N LEU A 121 -33.96 11.66 3.77
CA LEU A 121 -33.82 10.35 3.14
C LEU A 121 -35.15 9.57 3.13
N ASN A 122 -35.91 9.60 4.22
CA ASN A 122 -37.22 8.94 4.34
C ASN A 122 -38.26 9.43 3.32
N TYR A 123 -38.05 10.62 2.73
CA TYR A 123 -38.93 11.17 1.68
C TYR A 123 -38.40 10.89 0.26
N ASN A 124 -37.39 10.05 0.07
CA ASN A 124 -36.77 9.70 -1.23
C ASN A 124 -36.21 10.93 -1.99
N HIS A 125 -35.78 11.98 -1.29
CA HIS A 125 -35.20 13.16 -1.90
C HIS A 125 -33.69 13.05 -2.13
N GLU A 126 -33.01 12.22 -1.33
CA GLU A 126 -31.56 12.08 -1.38
C GLU A 126 -31.13 10.96 -2.31
N LYS A 127 -30.17 11.25 -3.19
CA LYS A 127 -29.53 10.24 -4.04
C LYS A 127 -28.12 9.95 -3.53
N PRO A 128 -27.69 8.68 -3.55
CA PRO A 128 -26.30 8.37 -3.20
C PRO A 128 -25.34 9.02 -4.21
N VAL A 129 -24.20 9.50 -3.74
CA VAL A 129 -23.12 10.00 -4.61
C VAL A 129 -22.38 8.84 -5.28
N ARG A 130 -22.40 7.66 -4.64
CA ARG A 130 -21.89 6.39 -5.16
C ARG A 130 -22.74 5.24 -4.66
N SER A 131 -22.82 4.18 -5.48
CA SER A 131 -23.40 2.90 -5.05
C SER A 131 -22.83 1.72 -5.81
N ASN A 132 -22.85 0.56 -5.19
CA ASN A 132 -22.64 -0.72 -5.83
C ASN A 132 -23.63 -1.73 -5.24
N ILE A 133 -24.46 -2.31 -6.11
CA ILE A 133 -25.46 -3.32 -5.80
C ILE A 133 -25.30 -4.52 -6.73
N SER A 134 -24.04 -4.82 -7.09
CA SER A 134 -23.72 -5.96 -7.97
C SER A 134 -23.55 -7.23 -7.17
N ARG A 135 -23.87 -8.36 -7.77
CA ARG A 135 -23.64 -9.67 -7.16
C ARG A 135 -22.17 -9.86 -6.80
N ASN A 136 -21.95 -10.56 -5.70
CA ASN A 136 -20.63 -10.96 -5.26
C ASN A 136 -19.85 -11.73 -6.34
N ASN A 137 -18.53 -11.65 -6.28
CA ASN A 137 -17.61 -12.30 -7.19
C ASN A 137 -16.54 -13.07 -6.41
N LEU A 138 -16.72 -14.38 -6.27
CA LEU A 138 -15.81 -15.26 -5.52
C LEU A 138 -14.38 -15.24 -6.05
N LYS A 139 -14.18 -15.05 -7.37
CA LYS A 139 -12.83 -14.93 -7.97
C LYS A 139 -12.07 -13.73 -7.42
N ASN A 140 -12.79 -12.66 -7.08
CA ASN A 140 -12.25 -11.43 -6.50
C ASN A 140 -12.50 -11.35 -4.99
N LYS A 141 -12.71 -12.51 -4.32
CA LYS A 141 -12.97 -12.61 -2.88
C LYS A 141 -14.19 -11.78 -2.43
N SER A 142 -15.14 -11.51 -3.34
CA SER A 142 -16.34 -10.69 -3.13
C SER A 142 -16.09 -9.29 -2.54
N ILE A 143 -14.89 -8.73 -2.75
CA ILE A 143 -14.53 -7.39 -2.30
C ILE A 143 -15.29 -6.37 -3.14
N THR A 144 -15.96 -5.41 -2.49
CA THR A 144 -16.65 -4.30 -3.14
C THR A 144 -16.22 -2.94 -2.56
N GLY A 145 -16.54 -1.83 -3.23
CA GLY A 145 -16.19 -0.50 -2.72
C GLY A 145 -15.98 0.55 -3.81
N LEU A 146 -15.09 1.51 -3.53
CA LEU A 146 -14.65 2.54 -4.48
C LEU A 146 -13.21 2.29 -4.90
N ASN A 147 -12.95 2.39 -6.22
CA ASN A 147 -11.60 2.18 -6.75
C ASN A 147 -11.20 3.31 -7.70
N ILE A 148 -9.90 3.66 -7.66
CA ILE A 148 -9.33 4.77 -8.43
C ILE A 148 -9.41 4.54 -9.95
N ASN A 149 -9.44 3.28 -10.39
CA ASN A 149 -9.49 2.89 -11.80
C ASN A 149 -10.92 2.63 -12.30
N ALA A 150 -11.91 2.57 -11.40
CA ALA A 150 -13.31 2.36 -11.77
C ALA A 150 -13.89 3.60 -12.46
N LYS A 151 -14.75 3.39 -13.46
CA LYS A 151 -15.28 4.47 -14.32
C LYS A 151 -16.71 4.88 -13.98
N LYS A 152 -17.54 3.92 -13.54
CA LYS A 152 -18.97 4.14 -13.27
C LYS A 152 -19.20 4.61 -11.84
N LYS A 153 -20.07 5.61 -11.65
CA LYS A 153 -20.46 6.11 -10.32
C LYS A 153 -21.39 5.14 -9.58
N TYR A 154 -22.22 4.46 -10.33
CA TYR A 154 -23.27 3.58 -9.84
C TYR A 154 -23.13 2.24 -10.55
N ILE A 155 -23.17 1.16 -9.81
CA ILE A 155 -23.12 -0.20 -10.34
C ILE A 155 -24.45 -0.88 -10.02
N PRO A 156 -25.25 -1.22 -11.05
CA PRO A 156 -26.54 -1.85 -10.85
C PRO A 156 -26.44 -3.33 -10.44
N SER A 157 -27.57 -3.91 -10.07
CA SER A 157 -27.68 -5.33 -9.73
C SER A 157 -27.27 -6.26 -10.90
N GLY A 158 -26.93 -7.49 -10.55
CA GLY A 158 -26.49 -8.53 -11.48
C GLY A 158 -24.97 -8.69 -11.54
N ILE A 159 -24.47 -9.43 -12.53
CA ILE A 159 -23.04 -9.65 -12.72
C ILE A 159 -22.41 -8.38 -13.32
N GLN A 160 -21.75 -7.60 -12.50
CA GLN A 160 -21.19 -6.30 -12.82
C GLN A 160 -19.79 -6.14 -12.17
N PRO A 161 -19.05 -5.06 -12.50
CA PRO A 161 -17.81 -4.75 -11.77
C PRO A 161 -18.05 -4.55 -10.27
N MET A 162 -17.12 -5.06 -9.45
CA MET A 162 -17.20 -4.98 -7.98
C MET A 162 -16.92 -3.59 -7.41
N TYR A 163 -16.45 -2.64 -8.22
CA TYR A 163 -16.05 -1.31 -7.77
C TYR A 163 -16.76 -0.19 -8.51
N SER A 164 -17.21 0.79 -7.73
CA SER A 164 -17.64 2.09 -8.22
C SER A 164 -16.48 3.09 -8.25
N LYS A 165 -16.65 4.16 -9.04
CA LYS A 165 -15.62 5.19 -9.23
C LYS A 165 -15.29 5.90 -7.92
N ALA A 166 -14.00 6.13 -7.66
CA ALA A 166 -13.50 6.99 -6.60
C ALA A 166 -14.26 8.32 -6.51
N LEU A 167 -14.42 8.85 -5.30
CA LEU A 167 -15.12 10.10 -5.03
C LEU A 167 -14.12 11.21 -4.72
N LYS A 168 -14.20 12.33 -5.43
CA LYS A 168 -13.50 13.56 -5.04
C LYS A 168 -14.17 14.15 -3.81
N VAL A 169 -13.43 14.30 -2.74
CA VAL A 169 -13.90 14.80 -1.44
C VAL A 169 -13.06 15.97 -0.99
N ASN A 170 -13.66 16.86 -0.18
CA ASN A 170 -12.95 17.91 0.51
C ASN A 170 -12.86 17.59 2.01
N LYS A 171 -11.84 18.10 2.65
CA LYS A 171 -11.67 17.97 4.10
C LYS A 171 -12.89 18.50 4.84
N SER A 172 -13.30 17.77 5.88
CA SER A 172 -14.46 18.06 6.74
C SER A 172 -15.84 17.89 6.08
N GLU A 173 -15.94 17.42 4.83
CA GLU A 173 -17.22 16.97 4.28
C GLU A 173 -17.72 15.74 5.04
N ASN A 174 -19.04 15.70 5.26
CA ASN A 174 -19.71 14.63 6.03
C ASN A 174 -20.34 13.62 5.08
N TYR A 175 -20.26 12.36 5.44
CA TYR A 175 -20.80 11.26 4.65
C TYR A 175 -21.53 10.24 5.53
N PHE A 176 -22.55 9.61 4.93
CA PHE A 176 -23.15 8.38 5.42
C PHE A 176 -22.84 7.26 4.45
N LEU A 177 -22.37 6.13 4.98
CA LEU A 177 -22.14 4.90 4.25
C LEU A 177 -23.09 3.83 4.79
N VAL A 178 -23.97 3.32 3.93
CA VAL A 178 -24.84 2.20 4.22
C VAL A 178 -24.25 0.97 3.59
N ILE A 179 -24.10 -0.09 4.36
CA ILE A 179 -23.64 -1.41 3.90
C ILE A 179 -24.75 -2.40 4.17
N ASP A 180 -25.18 -3.12 3.15
CA ASP A 180 -26.21 -4.16 3.22
C ASP A 180 -25.60 -5.54 2.93
N ASN A 181 -25.81 -6.52 3.80
CA ASN A 181 -25.51 -7.91 3.52
C ASN A 181 -26.76 -8.58 2.94
N VAL A 182 -26.77 -8.78 1.64
CA VAL A 182 -27.97 -9.23 0.89
C VAL A 182 -28.51 -10.55 1.41
N TYR A 183 -27.65 -11.51 1.77
CA TYR A 183 -28.05 -12.86 2.18
C TYR A 183 -28.08 -13.08 3.69
N GLY A 184 -27.59 -12.11 4.47
CA GLY A 184 -27.41 -12.27 5.91
C GLY A 184 -26.26 -13.22 6.27
N GLY A 185 -26.20 -13.62 7.54
CA GLY A 185 -25.20 -14.51 8.10
C GLY A 185 -24.43 -13.89 9.25
N GLU A 186 -23.54 -14.68 9.89
CA GLU A 186 -22.84 -14.24 11.11
C GLU A 186 -21.42 -13.75 10.87
N SER A 187 -20.83 -14.04 9.70
CA SER A 187 -19.46 -13.66 9.40
C SER A 187 -19.33 -12.15 9.13
N GLY A 188 -18.32 -11.53 9.70
CA GLY A 188 -18.10 -10.10 9.59
C GLY A 188 -17.40 -9.67 8.29
N PHE A 189 -16.94 -8.42 8.30
CA PHE A 189 -16.21 -7.82 7.20
C PHE A 189 -15.18 -6.80 7.73
N SER A 190 -14.22 -6.42 6.90
CA SER A 190 -13.38 -5.26 7.17
C SER A 190 -13.69 -4.12 6.20
N LEU A 191 -13.57 -2.88 6.70
CA LEU A 191 -13.70 -1.66 5.93
C LEU A 191 -12.40 -0.87 6.03
N GLN A 192 -11.81 -0.54 4.87
CA GLN A 192 -10.56 0.19 4.81
C GLN A 192 -10.68 1.32 3.80
N PHE A 193 -10.34 2.54 4.22
CA PHE A 193 -10.32 3.72 3.35
C PHE A 193 -8.91 3.99 2.82
N SER A 194 -8.84 4.53 1.60
CA SER A 194 -7.63 5.03 0.98
C SER A 194 -7.90 6.39 0.34
N TYR A 195 -7.01 7.34 0.54
CA TYR A 195 -7.13 8.70 0.03
C TYR A 195 -5.97 9.01 -0.90
N TYR A 196 -6.28 9.32 -2.16
CA TYR A 196 -5.28 9.56 -3.20
C TYR A 196 -5.16 11.04 -3.52
N LYS A 197 -3.93 11.51 -3.68
CA LYS A 197 -3.60 12.80 -4.29
C LYS A 197 -2.91 12.60 -5.64
N GLU A 198 -3.28 13.41 -6.61
CA GLU A 198 -2.53 13.50 -7.85
C GLU A 198 -1.20 14.21 -7.58
N LYS A 199 -0.11 13.62 -8.03
CA LYS A 199 1.26 14.10 -7.88
C LYS A 199 1.93 14.13 -9.24
N ASN A 200 2.83 15.09 -9.41
CA ASN A 200 3.68 15.22 -10.58
C ASN A 200 5.12 15.33 -10.14
N ILE A 201 6.00 14.53 -10.71
CA ILE A 201 7.45 14.58 -10.47
C ILE A 201 8.13 14.89 -11.80
N LYS A 202 9.02 15.88 -11.76
CA LYS A 202 9.89 16.27 -12.87
C LYS A 202 11.34 16.19 -12.45
N GLY A 203 12.20 15.88 -13.39
CA GLY A 203 13.61 15.82 -13.08
C GLY A 203 14.47 15.48 -14.27
N LYS A 204 15.73 15.18 -13.98
CA LYS A 204 16.76 14.86 -14.95
C LYS A 204 17.58 13.67 -14.46
N ILE A 205 17.83 12.73 -15.37
CA ILE A 205 18.68 11.57 -15.10
C ILE A 205 20.03 11.81 -15.79
N MET A 206 21.10 11.72 -15.00
CA MET A 206 22.45 12.03 -15.48
C MET A 206 23.47 10.99 -15.02
N ASP A 207 24.50 10.79 -15.82
CA ASP A 207 25.69 10.03 -15.41
C ASP A 207 26.39 10.74 -14.25
N LYS A 208 26.66 9.99 -13.17
CA LYS A 208 27.25 10.52 -11.94
C LYS A 208 28.61 11.19 -12.15
N ASN A 209 29.39 10.72 -13.13
CA ASN A 209 30.76 11.17 -13.33
C ASN A 209 30.88 12.23 -14.43
N THR A 210 30.09 12.10 -15.50
CA THR A 210 30.21 12.97 -16.70
C THR A 210 29.12 14.06 -16.74
N ASN A 211 28.07 13.95 -15.92
CA ASN A 211 26.85 14.74 -15.96
C ASN A 211 26.13 14.71 -17.33
N SER A 212 26.47 13.76 -18.20
CA SER A 212 25.75 13.57 -19.45
C SER A 212 24.34 13.00 -19.20
N ALA A 213 23.40 13.38 -20.06
CA ALA A 213 22.04 12.86 -20.03
C ALA A 213 22.01 11.34 -20.22
N ILE A 214 21.09 10.66 -19.52
CA ILE A 214 20.88 9.22 -19.61
C ILE A 214 19.43 8.95 -19.97
N TYR A 215 19.21 8.11 -20.99
CA TYR A 215 17.93 7.47 -21.21
C TYR A 215 17.68 6.41 -20.12
N SER A 216 16.58 6.55 -19.40
CA SER A 216 16.23 5.71 -18.27
C SER A 216 14.75 5.39 -18.25
N ASN A 217 14.40 4.18 -17.87
CA ASN A 217 13.06 3.86 -17.40
C ASN A 217 12.90 4.38 -15.96
N ILE A 218 11.78 5.04 -15.66
CA ILE A 218 11.49 5.67 -14.38
C ILE A 218 10.22 5.07 -13.84
N ILE A 219 10.28 4.52 -12.63
CA ILE A 219 9.20 3.79 -12.01
C ILE A 219 8.90 4.42 -10.64
N ILE A 220 7.63 4.63 -10.33
CA ILE A 220 7.15 4.89 -8.97
C ILE A 220 6.62 3.58 -8.40
N GLU A 221 7.14 3.20 -7.25
CA GLU A 221 6.79 1.96 -6.55
C GLU A 221 6.41 2.25 -5.10
N SER A 222 5.35 1.63 -4.59
CA SER A 222 4.99 1.69 -3.17
C SER A 222 6.11 1.10 -2.31
N ALA A 223 6.58 1.85 -1.32
CA ALA A 223 7.63 1.37 -0.41
C ALA A 223 7.13 0.21 0.48
N ASN A 224 5.83 0.13 0.72
CA ASN A 224 5.22 -0.89 1.58
C ASN A 224 4.92 -2.20 0.84
N SER A 225 4.30 -2.11 -0.34
CA SER A 225 3.84 -3.30 -1.09
C SER A 225 4.79 -3.71 -2.22
N GLY A 226 5.64 -2.79 -2.70
CA GLY A 226 6.42 -2.98 -3.90
C GLY A 226 5.60 -2.93 -5.20
N GLU A 227 4.35 -2.50 -5.13
CA GLU A 227 3.51 -2.36 -6.31
C GLU A 227 3.96 -1.18 -7.16
N GLN A 228 4.11 -1.41 -8.47
CA GLN A 228 4.38 -0.36 -9.43
C GLN A 228 3.13 0.51 -9.63
N ILE A 229 3.25 1.80 -9.33
CA ILE A 229 2.14 2.75 -9.38
C ILE A 229 2.11 3.51 -10.70
N ALA A 230 3.29 3.86 -11.23
CA ALA A 230 3.42 4.60 -12.48
C ALA A 230 4.81 4.38 -13.11
N GLU A 231 4.90 4.61 -14.40
CA GLU A 231 6.17 4.57 -15.14
C GLU A 231 6.23 5.66 -16.22
N SER A 232 7.44 6.06 -16.56
CA SER A 232 7.78 6.99 -17.63
C SER A 232 9.19 6.72 -18.11
N GLN A 233 9.63 7.49 -19.09
CA GLN A 233 10.99 7.43 -19.62
C GLN A 233 11.60 8.83 -19.67
N SER A 234 12.91 8.93 -19.44
CA SER A 234 13.63 10.17 -19.66
C SER A 234 13.95 10.36 -21.14
N ASP A 235 14.02 11.61 -21.55
CA ASP A 235 14.49 11.96 -22.88
C ASP A 235 15.97 11.58 -23.05
N SER A 236 16.31 10.98 -24.19
CA SER A 236 17.67 10.47 -24.41
C SER A 236 18.73 11.55 -24.64
N VAL A 237 18.31 12.78 -24.98
CA VAL A 237 19.21 13.91 -25.28
C VAL A 237 19.37 14.82 -24.08
N THR A 238 18.26 15.10 -23.39
CA THR A 238 18.24 16.05 -22.26
C THR A 238 18.30 15.36 -20.90
N GLY A 239 17.93 14.06 -20.83
CA GLY A 239 17.75 13.28 -19.59
C GLY A 239 16.50 13.67 -18.82
N GLU A 240 15.70 14.60 -19.31
CA GLU A 240 14.52 15.11 -18.62
C GLU A 240 13.38 14.10 -18.62
N PHE A 241 12.62 14.10 -17.52
CA PHE A 241 11.41 13.30 -17.39
C PHE A 241 10.28 14.08 -16.70
N ASN A 242 9.07 13.65 -16.96
CA ASN A 242 7.87 14.14 -16.30
C ASN A 242 6.94 12.93 -16.06
N LEU A 243 6.50 12.74 -14.81
CA LEU A 243 5.71 11.59 -14.42
C LEU A 243 4.57 12.00 -13.50
N ASP A 244 3.34 11.79 -13.97
CA ASP A 244 2.12 11.92 -13.17
C ASP A 244 1.79 10.59 -12.49
N TYR A 245 1.44 10.63 -11.21
CA TYR A 245 1.00 9.47 -10.47
C TYR A 245 -0.02 9.83 -9.39
N LYS A 246 -0.71 8.82 -8.87
CA LYS A 246 -1.67 8.97 -7.78
C LYS A 246 -1.10 8.32 -6.53
N ALA A 247 -0.72 9.14 -5.56
CA ALA A 247 -0.16 8.70 -4.30
C ALA A 247 -1.23 8.57 -3.21
N ILE A 248 -1.21 7.49 -2.46
CA ILE A 248 -1.98 7.36 -1.22
C ILE A 248 -1.36 8.30 -0.18
N ILE A 249 -2.20 9.06 0.51
CA ILE A 249 -1.76 9.99 1.56
C ILE A 249 -1.15 9.19 2.72
N ASN A 250 0.02 9.62 3.22
CA ASN A 250 0.81 8.98 4.27
C ASN A 250 1.47 7.65 3.87
N GLU A 251 1.58 7.33 2.58
CA GLU A 251 2.45 6.27 2.08
C GLU A 251 3.73 6.83 1.49
N ASP A 252 4.81 6.07 1.65
CA ASP A 252 6.10 6.35 1.04
C ASP A 252 6.25 5.59 -0.27
N TYR A 253 6.99 6.20 -1.21
CA TYR A 253 7.25 5.64 -2.53
C TYR A 253 8.74 5.68 -2.84
N TYR A 254 9.19 4.73 -3.63
CA TYR A 254 10.50 4.82 -4.29
C TYR A 254 10.32 5.31 -5.73
N LEU A 255 11.12 6.30 -6.11
CA LEU A 255 11.40 6.60 -7.49
C LEU A 255 12.63 5.78 -7.89
N ILE A 256 12.44 4.92 -8.86
CA ILE A 256 13.44 3.98 -9.34
C ILE A 256 13.83 4.38 -10.75
N THR A 257 15.13 4.33 -11.06
CA THR A 257 15.63 4.57 -12.41
C THR A 257 16.38 3.33 -12.89
N GLU A 258 16.04 2.84 -14.08
CA GLU A 258 16.70 1.70 -14.71
C GLU A 258 17.27 2.10 -16.08
N SER A 259 18.58 1.96 -16.26
CA SER A 259 19.29 2.31 -17.49
C SER A 259 20.28 1.22 -17.88
N LYS A 260 20.44 1.01 -19.17
CA LYS A 260 21.43 0.06 -19.69
C LYS A 260 22.86 0.53 -19.32
N ASN A 261 23.70 -0.39 -18.83
CA ASN A 261 25.08 -0.15 -18.39
C ASN A 261 25.23 0.71 -17.11
N TYR A 262 24.15 0.97 -16.40
CA TYR A 262 24.15 1.70 -15.13
C TYR A 262 23.54 0.83 -14.01
N PHE A 263 23.91 1.14 -12.79
CA PHE A 263 23.16 0.64 -11.64
C PHE A 263 21.77 1.28 -11.65
N PHE A 264 20.77 0.58 -11.13
CA PHE A 264 19.50 1.25 -10.83
C PHE A 264 19.69 2.18 -9.62
N SER A 265 18.95 3.26 -9.57
CA SER A 265 18.87 4.14 -8.42
C SER A 265 17.50 4.03 -7.77
N GLU A 266 17.47 4.06 -6.46
CA GLU A 266 16.25 4.09 -5.66
C GLU A 266 16.28 5.35 -4.79
N THR A 267 15.33 6.25 -5.03
CA THR A 267 15.18 7.49 -4.27
C THR A 267 13.87 7.46 -3.50
N LEU A 268 13.93 7.52 -2.19
CA LEU A 268 12.74 7.58 -1.35
C LEU A 268 12.03 8.92 -1.54
N ILE A 269 10.75 8.85 -1.88
CA ILE A 269 9.85 10.00 -1.98
C ILE A 269 8.90 9.92 -0.80
N ASN A 270 9.05 10.85 0.13
CA ASN A 270 8.19 10.93 1.30
C ASN A 270 6.97 11.80 0.99
N THR A 271 5.75 11.25 1.11
CA THR A 271 4.50 11.99 0.88
C THR A 271 4.06 12.86 2.06
N ILE A 272 4.74 12.76 3.20
CA ILE A 272 4.41 13.49 4.44
C ILE A 272 4.82 14.98 4.37
N SER A 273 5.54 15.41 3.34
CA SER A 273 5.91 16.84 3.20
C SER A 273 4.66 17.71 3.20
N LYS A 274 4.56 18.56 4.23
CA LYS A 274 3.44 19.49 4.48
C LYS A 274 3.25 20.57 3.41
N THR A 275 4.11 20.60 2.41
CA THR A 275 4.02 21.54 1.29
C THR A 275 3.51 20.82 0.05
N ASP A 276 2.37 21.24 -0.45
CA ASP A 276 1.70 20.72 -1.67
C ASP A 276 2.52 20.91 -2.98
N THR A 277 3.75 21.35 -2.87
CA THR A 277 4.63 21.65 -4.00
C THR A 277 5.78 20.66 -4.10
N PHE A 278 5.50 19.41 -4.50
CA PHE A 278 6.50 18.50 -5.05
C PHE A 278 6.64 18.70 -6.58
N SER A 279 6.80 19.95 -6.99
CA SER A 279 7.36 20.28 -8.30
C SER A 279 8.87 20.45 -8.14
N THR A 280 9.56 19.39 -7.73
CA THR A 280 11.02 19.45 -7.63
C THR A 280 11.61 18.94 -8.93
N ASN A 281 12.39 19.79 -9.58
CA ASN A 281 13.33 19.33 -10.61
C ASN A 281 14.39 18.47 -9.92
N LEU A 282 14.14 17.16 -9.86
CA LEU A 282 15.06 16.19 -9.27
C LEU A 282 16.26 15.99 -10.19
N GLU A 283 17.46 16.15 -9.67
CA GLU A 283 18.68 15.70 -10.34
C GLU A 283 19.08 14.33 -9.78
N ILE A 284 18.92 13.28 -10.59
CA ILE A 284 19.28 11.92 -10.21
C ILE A 284 20.57 11.53 -10.94
N LYS A 285 21.63 11.34 -10.16
CA LYS A 285 22.95 10.96 -10.67
C LYS A 285 23.16 9.46 -10.51
N VAL A 286 23.17 8.76 -11.63
CA VAL A 286 23.24 7.30 -11.69
C VAL A 286 24.68 6.85 -11.96
N PRO A 287 25.25 5.98 -11.13
CA PRO A 287 26.59 5.46 -11.35
C PRO A 287 26.58 4.40 -12.46
N LYS A 288 27.55 4.51 -13.36
CA LYS A 288 27.80 3.49 -14.39
C LYS A 288 28.28 2.21 -13.75
N LEU A 289 27.88 1.07 -14.32
CA LEU A 289 28.40 -0.23 -13.90
C LEU A 289 29.91 -0.25 -13.98
N LYS A 290 30.57 -0.66 -12.90
CA LYS A 290 32.02 -0.84 -12.86
C LYS A 290 32.35 -2.10 -12.08
N LYS A 291 33.44 -2.75 -12.52
CA LYS A 291 34.01 -3.88 -11.82
C LYS A 291 34.41 -3.52 -10.39
N ASN A 292 34.15 -4.41 -9.45
CA ASN A 292 34.39 -4.26 -8.00
C ASN A 292 33.56 -3.17 -7.30
N GLU A 293 32.46 -2.71 -7.91
CA GLU A 293 31.49 -1.87 -7.23
C GLU A 293 30.32 -2.70 -6.67
N ASN A 294 29.87 -2.34 -5.47
CA ASN A 294 28.75 -2.97 -4.77
C ASN A 294 27.47 -2.21 -5.03
N LEU A 295 26.40 -2.97 -5.31
CA LEU A 295 25.03 -2.49 -5.30
C LEU A 295 24.34 -3.02 -4.04
N LYS A 296 23.72 -2.11 -3.29
CA LYS A 296 22.83 -2.48 -2.18
C LYS A 296 21.42 -2.63 -2.72
N LEU A 297 20.78 -3.73 -2.38
CA LEU A 297 19.37 -3.98 -2.67
C LEU A 297 18.54 -3.58 -1.45
N HIS A 298 17.67 -2.57 -1.59
CA HIS A 298 16.71 -2.24 -0.56
C HIS A 298 15.61 -3.30 -0.49
N ASN A 299 15.02 -3.48 0.68
CA ASN A 299 13.92 -4.41 0.94
C ASN A 299 14.17 -5.89 0.61
N LEU A 300 15.41 -6.31 0.34
CA LEU A 300 15.73 -7.73 0.16
C LEU A 300 15.85 -8.41 1.52
N ASN A 301 14.71 -8.58 2.19
CA ASN A 301 14.61 -9.09 3.54
C ASN A 301 14.18 -10.56 3.55
N PHE A 302 14.59 -11.27 4.60
CA PHE A 302 14.28 -12.68 4.84
C PHE A 302 13.52 -12.85 6.14
N TYR A 303 12.74 -13.91 6.26
CA TYR A 303 12.18 -14.32 7.54
C TYR A 303 13.30 -14.58 8.56
N GLY A 304 13.01 -14.38 9.86
CA GLY A 304 13.96 -14.68 10.94
C GLY A 304 14.44 -16.13 10.85
N ASP A 305 15.73 -16.35 11.07
CA ASP A 305 16.39 -17.69 11.00
C ASP A 305 16.03 -18.54 9.77
N SER A 306 15.69 -17.89 8.66
CA SER A 306 15.32 -18.52 7.41
C SER A 306 16.09 -17.93 6.25
N TYR A 307 16.15 -18.68 5.16
CA TYR A 307 16.63 -18.26 3.84
C TYR A 307 15.48 -18.03 2.84
N GLU A 308 14.23 -18.05 3.32
CA GLU A 308 13.07 -17.61 2.55
C GLU A 308 12.95 -16.09 2.63
N TYR A 309 12.87 -15.43 1.48
CA TYR A 309 12.68 -13.97 1.42
C TYR A 309 11.22 -13.57 1.66
N LEU A 310 11.03 -12.40 2.25
CA LEU A 310 9.70 -11.83 2.44
C LEU A 310 9.06 -11.48 1.09
N PRO A 311 7.73 -11.50 0.96
CA PRO A 311 7.04 -11.05 -0.26
C PRO A 311 7.45 -9.64 -0.70
N THR A 312 7.77 -8.75 0.24
CA THR A 312 8.26 -7.39 -0.01
C THR A 312 9.65 -7.34 -0.69
N ALA A 313 10.36 -8.46 -0.78
CA ALA A 313 11.64 -8.55 -1.50
C ALA A 313 11.48 -8.78 -3.01
N ILE A 314 10.29 -9.23 -3.46
CA ILE A 314 10.04 -9.57 -4.86
C ILE A 314 10.33 -8.40 -5.83
N PRO A 315 9.95 -7.14 -5.55
CA PRO A 315 10.29 -6.02 -6.42
C PRO A 315 11.79 -5.84 -6.61
N SER A 316 12.58 -5.90 -5.53
CA SER A 316 14.05 -5.79 -5.61
C SER A 316 14.69 -6.95 -6.36
N LEU A 317 14.14 -8.16 -6.23
CA LEU A 317 14.55 -9.32 -7.03
C LEU A 317 14.26 -9.12 -8.52
N ASN A 318 13.10 -8.58 -8.86
CA ASN A 318 12.72 -8.28 -10.24
C ASN A 318 13.62 -7.21 -10.83
N ARG A 319 14.01 -6.17 -10.06
CA ARG A 319 14.99 -5.16 -10.49
C ARG A 319 16.36 -5.77 -10.76
N LEU A 320 16.84 -6.63 -9.88
CA LEU A 320 18.10 -7.33 -10.12
C LEU A 320 18.02 -8.22 -11.37
N LEU A 321 16.89 -8.89 -11.59
CA LEU A 321 16.64 -9.67 -12.79
C LEU A 321 16.65 -8.78 -14.04
N SER A 322 15.96 -7.64 -14.03
CA SER A 322 15.97 -6.64 -15.11
C SER A 322 17.38 -6.14 -15.41
N LEU A 323 18.15 -5.80 -14.37
CA LEU A 323 19.56 -5.42 -14.52
C LEU A 323 20.38 -6.50 -15.24
N MET A 324 20.22 -7.75 -14.83
CA MET A 324 20.93 -8.89 -15.43
C MET A 324 20.49 -9.20 -16.87
N GLN A 325 19.22 -8.99 -17.20
CA GLN A 325 18.67 -9.19 -18.54
C GLN A 325 19.10 -8.09 -19.49
N ASN A 326 19.05 -6.83 -19.03
CA ASN A 326 19.46 -5.66 -19.83
C ASN A 326 20.97 -5.58 -20.08
N ASN A 327 21.77 -6.27 -19.25
CA ASN A 327 23.23 -6.34 -19.34
C ASN A 327 23.70 -7.79 -19.47
N SER A 328 23.63 -8.33 -20.69
CA SER A 328 23.85 -9.77 -20.97
C SER A 328 25.23 -10.31 -20.64
N THR A 329 26.26 -9.46 -20.57
CA THR A 329 27.65 -9.78 -20.21
C THR A 329 27.94 -9.64 -18.72
N LEU A 330 27.09 -8.94 -17.96
CA LEU A 330 27.26 -8.67 -16.52
C LEU A 330 27.38 -9.96 -15.73
N LYS A 331 28.46 -10.07 -14.94
CA LYS A 331 28.71 -11.14 -13.95
C LYS A 331 28.71 -10.56 -12.55
N ILE A 332 28.05 -11.20 -11.64
CA ILE A 332 27.89 -10.72 -10.25
C ILE A 332 28.24 -11.78 -9.22
N LEU A 333 28.73 -11.31 -8.07
CA LEU A 333 28.80 -12.06 -6.82
C LEU A 333 27.65 -11.58 -5.92
N ILE A 334 26.88 -12.52 -5.41
CA ILE A 334 25.78 -12.32 -4.49
C ILE A 334 26.31 -12.63 -3.09
N GLU A 335 26.44 -11.61 -2.24
CA GLU A 335 26.99 -11.68 -0.90
C GLU A 335 25.87 -11.72 0.14
N GLY A 336 25.74 -12.82 0.89
CA GLY A 336 24.78 -12.94 1.98
C GLY A 336 25.41 -12.58 3.33
N HIS A 337 24.64 -11.88 4.19
CA HIS A 337 25.08 -11.44 5.51
C HIS A 337 24.06 -11.80 6.59
N THR A 338 24.51 -11.92 7.85
CA THR A 338 23.68 -12.14 9.02
C THR A 338 23.81 -11.00 10.02
N ASN A 339 22.80 -10.84 10.87
CA ASN A 339 22.89 -9.94 12.02
C ASN A 339 23.48 -10.71 13.20
N GLY A 340 24.78 -10.51 13.44
CA GLY A 340 25.50 -11.31 14.41
C GLY A 340 25.71 -12.76 14.01
N CYS A 341 26.24 -13.53 14.94
CA CYS A 341 26.44 -14.97 14.78
C CYS A 341 25.65 -15.76 15.84
N PRO A 342 24.31 -15.63 15.92
CA PRO A 342 23.50 -16.45 16.80
C PRO A 342 23.62 -17.92 16.39
N GLY A 343 23.77 -18.82 17.33
CA GLY A 343 23.98 -20.24 17.06
C GLY A 343 25.40 -20.59 16.59
N GLY A 344 26.35 -19.64 16.61
CA GLY A 344 27.74 -19.84 16.24
C GLY A 344 28.08 -19.42 14.81
N ILE A 345 29.40 -19.38 14.54
CA ILE A 345 29.91 -18.92 13.23
C ILE A 345 29.50 -19.88 12.12
N GLU A 346 29.51 -21.17 12.35
CA GLU A 346 29.19 -22.22 11.37
C GLU A 346 27.71 -22.10 10.91
N TYR A 347 26.79 -21.97 11.85
CA TYR A 347 25.38 -21.77 11.53
C TYR A 347 25.15 -20.50 10.74
N SER A 348 25.74 -19.39 11.16
CA SER A 348 25.62 -18.10 10.47
C SER A 348 26.26 -18.09 9.10
N GLN A 349 27.34 -18.86 8.92
CA GLN A 349 27.95 -19.09 7.61
C GLN A 349 26.98 -19.83 6.69
N MET A 350 26.43 -20.95 7.15
CA MET A 350 25.44 -21.72 6.40
C MET A 350 24.22 -20.85 6.02
N LEU A 351 23.66 -20.11 6.99
CA LEU A 351 22.48 -19.29 6.76
C LEU A 351 22.73 -18.18 5.72
N SER A 352 23.87 -17.50 5.80
CA SER A 352 24.26 -16.46 4.84
C SER A 352 24.52 -17.04 3.43
N GLU A 353 25.12 -18.22 3.33
CA GLU A 353 25.31 -18.93 2.06
C GLU A 353 23.98 -19.34 1.43
N GLN A 354 23.04 -19.87 2.22
CA GLN A 354 21.72 -20.25 1.73
C GLN A 354 20.91 -19.04 1.25
N ARG A 355 20.99 -17.91 1.95
CA ARG A 355 20.36 -16.66 1.49
C ARG A 355 20.90 -16.20 0.14
N ALA A 356 22.22 -16.15 0.00
CA ALA A 356 22.85 -15.80 -1.28
C ALA A 356 22.48 -16.79 -2.40
N LYS A 357 22.42 -18.09 -2.06
CA LYS A 357 22.03 -19.16 -2.98
C LYS A 357 20.57 -19.03 -3.42
N THR A 358 19.64 -18.70 -2.53
CA THR A 358 18.22 -18.49 -2.85
C THR A 358 18.05 -17.41 -3.92
N ILE A 359 18.76 -16.28 -3.79
CA ILE A 359 18.73 -15.21 -4.81
C ILE A 359 19.32 -15.68 -6.14
N LYS A 360 20.44 -16.39 -6.11
CA LYS A 360 21.05 -17.01 -7.31
C LYS A 360 20.08 -17.95 -8.02
N ASP A 361 19.42 -18.81 -7.26
CA ASP A 361 18.47 -19.80 -7.79
C ASP A 361 17.24 -19.10 -8.39
N PHE A 362 16.75 -18.01 -7.78
CA PHE A 362 15.71 -17.15 -8.35
C PHE A 362 16.13 -16.60 -9.73
N LEU A 363 17.33 -16.05 -9.85
CA LEU A 363 17.83 -15.49 -11.12
C LEU A 363 17.99 -16.60 -12.18
N ILE A 364 18.50 -17.76 -11.83
CA ILE A 364 18.64 -18.91 -12.76
C ILE A 364 17.28 -19.37 -13.24
N LYS A 365 16.31 -19.53 -12.33
CA LYS A 365 14.93 -19.93 -12.65
C LYS A 365 14.27 -18.96 -13.63
N ASN A 366 14.65 -17.68 -13.59
CA ASN A 366 14.14 -16.62 -14.48
C ASN A 366 15.06 -16.33 -15.69
N GLY A 367 15.93 -17.29 -16.07
CA GLY A 367 16.64 -17.28 -17.35
C GLY A 367 18.05 -16.67 -17.33
N VAL A 368 18.58 -16.26 -16.18
CA VAL A 368 19.97 -15.80 -16.09
C VAL A 368 20.92 -17.00 -16.11
N LYS A 369 21.91 -16.97 -17.01
CA LYS A 369 22.89 -18.07 -17.15
C LYS A 369 23.70 -18.25 -15.87
N LYS A 370 23.79 -19.49 -15.35
CA LYS A 370 24.49 -19.87 -14.10
C LYS A 370 25.93 -19.35 -14.03
N GLN A 371 26.66 -19.37 -15.16
CA GLN A 371 28.05 -18.93 -15.25
C GLN A 371 28.26 -17.40 -15.01
N ARG A 372 27.20 -16.63 -14.98
CA ARG A 372 27.21 -15.20 -14.68
C ARG A 372 27.04 -14.92 -13.19
N LEU A 373 26.77 -15.94 -12.38
CA LEU A 373 26.32 -15.81 -11.00
C LEU A 373 27.23 -16.59 -10.04
N VAL A 374 27.86 -15.90 -9.12
CA VAL A 374 28.54 -16.48 -7.95
C VAL A 374 27.74 -16.11 -6.71
N SER A 375 27.64 -17.02 -5.73
CA SER A 375 27.01 -16.73 -4.44
C SER A 375 27.96 -17.12 -3.31
N LYS A 376 28.04 -16.27 -2.25
CA LYS A 376 28.92 -16.50 -1.09
C LYS A 376 28.27 -15.93 0.18
N GLY A 377 28.38 -16.68 1.28
CA GLY A 377 28.03 -16.21 2.62
C GLY A 377 29.23 -15.53 3.29
N PHE A 378 28.93 -14.48 4.06
CA PHE A 378 29.92 -13.74 4.84
C PHE A 378 29.57 -13.71 6.33
N ASN A 379 28.67 -14.58 6.78
CA ASN A 379 28.22 -14.65 8.16
C ASN A 379 28.03 -13.26 8.80
N CYS A 380 28.51 -13.03 10.04
CA CYS A 380 28.52 -11.75 10.75
C CYS A 380 29.81 -10.93 10.57
N SER A 381 30.72 -11.34 9.67
CA SER A 381 32.04 -10.69 9.53
C SER A 381 32.00 -9.29 8.92
N LYS A 382 30.92 -8.95 8.20
CA LYS A 382 30.76 -7.65 7.52
C LYS A 382 29.48 -6.94 7.98
N MET A 383 29.21 -6.87 9.29
CA MET A 383 28.05 -6.13 9.81
C MET A 383 28.19 -4.64 9.52
N LEU A 384 27.09 -3.98 9.15
CA LEU A 384 27.00 -2.52 9.02
C LEU A 384 26.91 -1.85 10.40
N TYR A 385 26.20 -2.51 11.32
CA TYR A 385 25.97 -2.09 12.70
C TYR A 385 26.47 -3.18 13.64
N PRO A 386 27.70 -3.08 14.16
CA PRO A 386 28.33 -4.15 14.92
C PRO A 386 27.83 -4.30 16.36
N ASN A 387 27.22 -3.27 16.95
CA ASN A 387 26.77 -3.25 18.36
C ASN A 387 25.43 -3.97 18.54
N MET A 388 25.45 -5.30 18.54
CA MET A 388 24.24 -6.15 18.58
C MET A 388 23.31 -5.88 19.79
N GLU A 389 23.88 -5.52 20.95
CA GLU A 389 23.09 -5.30 22.16
C GLU A 389 22.27 -4.01 22.14
N THR A 390 22.75 -2.99 21.43
CA THR A 390 22.12 -1.67 21.35
C THR A 390 21.41 -1.40 20.02
N ASN A 391 21.57 -2.30 19.04
CA ASN A 391 20.98 -2.13 17.72
C ASN A 391 19.46 -2.13 17.78
N SER A 392 18.84 -1.14 17.16
CA SER A 392 17.41 -1.09 16.87
C SER A 392 17.01 -2.25 15.93
N ASP A 393 15.74 -2.57 15.89
CA ASP A 393 15.24 -3.61 14.98
C ASP A 393 15.51 -3.29 13.51
N TRP A 394 15.51 -2.01 13.14
CA TRP A 394 15.90 -1.53 11.83
C TRP A 394 17.39 -1.83 11.54
N GLU A 395 18.32 -1.52 12.45
CA GLU A 395 19.75 -1.81 12.29
C GLU A 395 20.03 -3.32 12.19
N LYS A 396 19.31 -4.12 12.99
CA LYS A 396 19.36 -5.60 12.89
C LYS A 396 18.87 -6.09 11.53
N MET A 397 17.83 -5.46 11.00
CA MET A 397 17.31 -5.77 9.66
C MET A 397 18.32 -5.39 8.59
N MET A 398 18.97 -4.24 8.69
CA MET A 398 20.01 -3.80 7.75
C MET A 398 21.24 -4.70 7.75
N ASN A 399 21.56 -5.34 8.87
CA ASN A 399 22.62 -6.36 8.91
C ASN A 399 22.21 -7.67 8.20
N ARG A 400 20.92 -8.03 8.19
CA ARG A 400 20.36 -9.20 7.48
C ARG A 400 20.10 -8.88 6.02
N ARG A 401 21.13 -8.69 5.24
CA ARG A 401 21.05 -8.20 3.85
C ARG A 401 21.73 -9.10 2.85
N VAL A 402 21.47 -8.83 1.60
CA VAL A 402 22.24 -9.32 0.46
C VAL A 402 22.82 -8.12 -0.29
N GLU A 403 24.09 -8.20 -0.62
CA GLU A 403 24.80 -7.22 -1.47
C GLU A 403 25.20 -7.86 -2.80
N ILE A 404 25.30 -7.04 -3.84
CA ILE A 404 25.68 -7.49 -5.17
C ILE A 404 26.99 -6.81 -5.56
N LEU A 405 28.03 -7.59 -5.79
CA LEU A 405 29.31 -7.11 -6.30
C LEU A 405 29.42 -7.40 -7.80
N VAL A 406 29.76 -6.40 -8.58
CA VAL A 406 30.05 -6.56 -10.01
C VAL A 406 31.42 -7.21 -10.18
N LEU A 407 31.45 -8.40 -10.79
CA LEU A 407 32.68 -9.13 -11.09
C LEU A 407 33.25 -8.76 -12.46
N ASP A 408 32.35 -8.59 -13.44
CA ASP A 408 32.72 -8.32 -14.84
C ASP A 408 31.46 -7.90 -15.64
N PHE A 409 31.63 -7.20 -16.77
CA PHE A 409 30.53 -6.86 -17.67
C PHE A 409 30.98 -6.47 -19.08
#